data_92651a0fe53f8603feda2aa9866620d0
#
_entry.id   92651a0fe53f8603feda2aa9866620d0
#
_cell.length_a   1.000
_cell.length_b   1.000
_cell.length_c   1.000
_cell.angle_alpha   90.00
_cell.angle_beta   90.00
_cell.angle_gamma   90.00
#
_symmetry.space_group_name_H-M   'P 1'
#
loop_
_entity.id
_entity.type
_entity.pdbx_description
1 polymer ?
#
loop_
_entity_poly.entity_id
_entity_poly.type
_entity_poly.pdbx_seq_one_letter_code
_entity_poly.pdbx_strand_id
1 'polypeptide(L)'
;QQSLLENYRLDSLERFLESDSTGQQWRAEPLLIPDNVENQWYRTHPLEQIRWTKRKNQICKGNYVNVVKAIKWWRRLELPSLKHPKSYPLEHFVGECCPDGITSVAEGIVGTLECIAECYPKKPFLPDRGVPEHDVFEMLSDEDYDTFYKAVCGGARLARAAYDSADIEESVNLWKSFFKDCDEFPSYYGKNGGFTPRVQESKGVTVGRVGCVRIKLR
;
A
#
# COMPACT_ATOMS: atom_id res chain seq x y z
N GLN A 1 -11.11 -16.08 4.06
CA GLN A 1 -10.22 -17.25 4.01
C GLN A 1 -8.84 -16.92 3.39
N GLN A 2 -8.78 -16.08 2.36
CA GLN A 2 -7.51 -15.71 1.70
C GLN A 2 -6.56 -14.90 2.61
N SER A 3 -7.07 -13.98 3.42
CA SER A 3 -6.27 -13.19 4.38
C SER A 3 -5.67 -14.05 5.49
N LEU A 4 -6.37 -15.10 5.92
CA LEU A 4 -5.87 -16.09 6.90
C LEU A 4 -4.73 -16.93 6.31
N LEU A 5 -4.82 -17.32 5.02
CA LEU A 5 -3.78 -18.08 4.34
C LEU A 5 -2.51 -17.25 4.10
N GLU A 6 -2.63 -15.94 3.90
CA GLU A 6 -1.48 -15.05 3.70
C GLU A 6 -0.78 -14.71 5.01
N ASN A 7 -1.53 -14.47 6.08
CA ASN A 7 -0.96 -14.35 7.42
C ASN A 7 -0.25 -15.65 7.82
N TYR A 8 -0.84 -16.81 7.49
CA TYR A 8 -0.22 -18.12 7.72
C TYR A 8 1.06 -18.30 6.89
N ARG A 9 1.13 -17.80 5.65
CA ARG A 9 2.34 -17.83 4.83
C ARG A 9 3.44 -16.93 5.39
N LEU A 10 3.10 -15.72 5.82
CA LEU A 10 4.06 -14.81 6.46
C LEU A 10 4.56 -15.42 7.80
N ASP A 11 3.67 -15.95 8.61
CA ASP A 11 4.02 -16.61 9.87
C ASP A 11 4.85 -17.90 9.67
N SER A 12 4.57 -18.67 8.62
CA SER A 12 5.35 -19.86 8.30
C SER A 12 6.74 -19.54 7.79
N LEU A 13 6.88 -18.46 7.00
CA LEU A 13 8.18 -17.97 6.53
C LEU A 13 9.02 -17.45 7.70
N GLU A 14 8.39 -16.77 8.65
CA GLU A 14 9.07 -16.26 9.84
C GLU A 14 9.47 -17.39 10.78
N ARG A 15 8.61 -18.39 11.04
CA ARG A 15 8.98 -19.60 11.79
C ARG A 15 10.13 -20.37 11.13
N PHE A 16 10.13 -20.46 9.80
CA PHE A 16 11.27 -21.04 9.07
C PHE A 16 12.54 -20.22 9.27
N LEU A 17 12.43 -18.89 9.28
CA LEU A 17 13.54 -17.97 9.52
C LEU A 17 13.99 -17.97 10.99
N GLU A 18 13.10 -18.24 11.95
CA GLU A 18 13.38 -18.32 13.38
C GLU A 18 13.87 -19.70 13.81
N SER A 19 13.44 -20.79 13.14
CA SER A 19 13.74 -22.15 13.54
C SER A 19 15.18 -22.58 13.26
N ASP A 20 15.90 -21.86 12.40
CA ASP A 20 17.30 -22.14 12.09
C ASP A 20 18.19 -21.36 13.07
N SER A 21 18.35 -21.92 14.28
CA SER A 21 19.05 -21.34 15.43
C SER A 21 20.59 -21.28 15.28
N THR A 22 21.14 -21.69 14.16
CA THR A 22 22.55 -21.47 13.84
C THR A 22 22.71 -20.01 13.42
N GLY A 23 23.23 -19.19 14.34
CA GLY A 23 23.42 -17.74 14.26
C GLY A 23 24.00 -17.25 12.94
N GLN A 24 23.15 -17.18 11.92
CA GLN A 24 23.57 -16.74 10.60
C GLN A 24 23.43 -15.22 10.52
N GLN A 25 24.56 -14.59 10.48
CA GLN A 25 24.78 -13.16 10.36
C GLN A 25 24.01 -12.52 9.18
N TRP A 26 23.73 -13.29 8.11
CA TRP A 26 22.96 -12.88 6.95
C TRP A 26 21.52 -12.43 7.23
N ARG A 27 20.97 -12.80 8.40
CA ARG A 27 19.63 -12.35 8.83
C ARG A 27 19.60 -10.92 9.33
N ALA A 28 20.73 -10.44 9.80
CA ALA A 28 20.90 -9.09 10.33
C ALA A 28 21.54 -8.13 9.32
N GLU A 29 22.21 -8.67 8.30
CA GLU A 29 23.01 -7.92 7.35
C GLU A 29 22.41 -8.02 5.93
N PRO A 30 22.54 -6.97 5.12
CA PRO A 30 22.16 -7.00 3.71
C PRO A 30 22.95 -8.09 2.95
N LEU A 31 22.25 -8.74 2.03
CA LEU A 31 22.83 -9.69 1.09
C LEU A 31 23.42 -8.95 -0.11
N LEU A 32 24.39 -9.58 -0.77
CA LEU A 32 24.88 -9.13 -2.07
C LEU A 32 24.27 -10.00 -3.16
N ILE A 33 23.62 -9.39 -4.14
CA ILE A 33 23.11 -10.06 -5.33
C ILE A 33 23.82 -9.54 -6.57
N PRO A 34 24.19 -10.41 -7.55
CA PRO A 34 24.82 -9.95 -8.79
C PRO A 34 23.77 -9.25 -9.67
N ASP A 35 24.12 -8.09 -10.17
CA ASP A 35 23.44 -7.44 -11.28
C ASP A 35 24.19 -7.70 -12.57
N ASN A 36 23.58 -8.47 -13.47
CA ASN A 36 24.20 -8.85 -14.75
C ASN A 36 24.15 -7.73 -15.80
N VAL A 37 23.37 -6.68 -15.56
CA VAL A 37 23.28 -5.52 -16.46
C VAL A 37 24.41 -4.55 -16.17
N GLU A 38 24.53 -4.17 -14.89
CA GLU A 38 25.57 -3.22 -14.43
C GLU A 38 26.89 -3.90 -14.09
N ASN A 39 26.94 -5.24 -14.16
CA ASN A 39 28.11 -6.07 -13.88
C ASN A 39 28.75 -5.77 -12.50
N GLN A 40 27.88 -5.56 -11.50
CA GLN A 40 28.29 -5.25 -10.13
C GLN A 40 27.41 -5.97 -9.10
N TRP A 41 27.84 -5.94 -7.85
CA TRP A 41 27.09 -6.53 -6.74
C TRP A 41 26.24 -5.46 -6.07
N TYR A 42 24.91 -5.71 -5.97
CA TYR A 42 23.98 -4.85 -5.26
C TYR A 42 23.65 -5.39 -3.87
N ARG A 43 23.61 -4.50 -2.90
CA ARG A 43 23.12 -4.81 -1.56
C ARG A 43 21.61 -4.86 -1.57
N THR A 44 21.04 -5.86 -0.87
CA THR A 44 19.60 -6.01 -0.68
C THR A 44 19.31 -6.65 0.68
N HIS A 45 18.17 -6.32 1.28
CA HIS A 45 17.77 -6.91 2.55
C HIS A 45 16.28 -7.30 2.55
N PRO A 46 15.88 -8.35 1.82
CA PRO A 46 14.47 -8.73 1.66
C PRO A 46 13.77 -9.04 2.99
N LEU A 47 14.50 -9.54 3.98
CA LEU A 47 13.94 -9.87 5.29
C LEU A 47 13.45 -8.64 6.04
N GLU A 48 14.13 -7.50 5.92
CA GLU A 48 13.70 -6.28 6.59
C GLU A 48 12.38 -5.77 5.99
N GLN A 49 12.20 -5.87 4.68
CA GLN A 49 10.91 -5.58 4.03
C GLN A 49 9.79 -6.48 4.57
N ILE A 50 10.05 -7.78 4.72
CA ILE A 50 9.05 -8.73 5.26
C ILE A 50 8.69 -8.37 6.71
N ARG A 51 9.67 -8.12 7.55
CA ARG A 51 9.48 -7.72 8.95
C ARG A 51 8.68 -6.43 9.06
N TRP A 52 9.03 -5.46 8.23
CA TRP A 52 8.35 -4.18 8.21
C TRP A 52 6.87 -4.34 7.79
N THR A 53 6.61 -5.09 6.70
CA THR A 53 5.26 -5.39 6.20
C THR A 53 4.41 -6.06 7.28
N LYS A 54 4.98 -7.02 8.00
CA LYS A 54 4.28 -7.70 9.09
C LYS A 54 3.90 -6.74 10.21
N ARG A 55 4.86 -5.93 10.69
CA ARG A 55 4.60 -4.91 11.73
C ARG A 55 3.51 -3.94 11.28
N LYS A 56 3.61 -3.40 10.07
CA LYS A 56 2.61 -2.49 9.51
C LYS A 56 1.23 -3.14 9.42
N ASN A 57 1.15 -4.39 8.97
CA ASN A 57 -0.11 -5.12 8.88
C ASN A 57 -0.73 -5.37 10.26
N GLN A 58 0.07 -5.64 11.30
CA GLN A 58 -0.42 -5.77 12.68
C GLN A 58 -0.98 -4.43 13.20
N ILE A 59 -0.26 -3.33 13.01
CA ILE A 59 -0.71 -1.97 13.39
C ILE A 59 -2.02 -1.62 12.69
N CYS A 60 -2.16 -2.02 11.43
CA CYS A 60 -3.36 -1.83 10.61
C CYS A 60 -4.43 -2.92 10.79
N LYS A 61 -4.38 -3.71 11.86
CA LYS A 61 -5.38 -4.75 12.20
C LYS A 61 -5.64 -5.75 11.05
N GLY A 62 -4.60 -6.09 10.29
CA GLY A 62 -4.68 -7.02 9.17
C GLY A 62 -5.13 -6.41 7.83
N ASN A 63 -5.44 -5.11 7.78
CA ASN A 63 -5.97 -4.46 6.57
C ASN A 63 -4.87 -4.02 5.58
N TYR A 64 -3.64 -3.76 6.03
CA TYR A 64 -2.59 -3.16 5.21
C TYR A 64 -2.28 -3.96 3.93
N VAL A 65 -2.11 -5.28 4.03
CA VAL A 65 -1.82 -6.12 2.87
C VAL A 65 -2.93 -6.02 1.81
N ASN A 66 -4.19 -5.93 2.24
CA ASN A 66 -5.32 -5.76 1.33
C ASN A 66 -5.37 -4.36 0.71
N VAL A 67 -4.97 -3.31 1.44
CA VAL A 67 -4.77 -1.96 0.87
C VAL A 67 -3.72 -1.98 -0.23
N VAL A 68 -2.57 -2.61 0.01
CA VAL A 68 -1.51 -2.77 -1.01
C VAL A 68 -2.04 -3.46 -2.25
N LYS A 69 -2.78 -4.57 -2.09
CA LYS A 69 -3.37 -5.30 -3.22
C LYS A 69 -4.36 -4.45 -4.00
N ALA A 70 -5.25 -3.75 -3.28
CA ALA A 70 -6.27 -2.91 -3.90
C ALA A 70 -5.63 -1.77 -4.70
N ILE A 71 -4.61 -1.08 -4.16
CA ILE A 71 -3.91 0.00 -4.86
C ILE A 71 -3.10 -0.54 -6.04
N LYS A 72 -2.45 -1.71 -5.93
CA LYS A 72 -1.78 -2.36 -7.06
C LYS A 72 -2.77 -2.71 -8.18
N TRP A 73 -3.96 -3.20 -7.81
CA TRP A 73 -5.04 -3.51 -8.76
C TRP A 73 -5.56 -2.25 -9.44
N TRP A 74 -5.92 -1.22 -8.66
CA TRP A 74 -6.32 0.08 -9.17
C TRP A 74 -5.28 0.66 -10.14
N ARG A 75 -4.00 0.70 -9.75
CA ARG A 75 -2.92 1.20 -10.61
C ARG A 75 -2.85 0.46 -11.93
N ARG A 76 -3.03 -0.86 -11.93
CA ARG A 76 -3.02 -1.68 -13.14
C ARG A 76 -4.17 -1.32 -14.09
N LEU A 77 -5.36 -1.05 -13.54
CA LEU A 77 -6.54 -0.68 -14.31
C LEU A 77 -6.48 0.77 -14.81
N GLU A 78 -5.99 1.69 -13.96
CA GLU A 78 -5.93 3.12 -14.27
C GLU A 78 -4.80 3.45 -15.25
N LEU A 79 -3.65 2.81 -15.11
CA LEU A 79 -2.42 3.10 -15.85
C LEU A 79 -1.83 1.83 -16.49
N PRO A 80 -2.56 1.15 -17.40
CA PRO A 80 -2.14 -0.14 -17.94
C PRO A 80 -0.85 -0.06 -18.78
N SER A 81 -0.60 1.06 -19.44
CA SER A 81 0.58 1.29 -20.25
C SER A 81 1.82 1.78 -19.48
N LEU A 82 1.62 2.24 -18.23
CA LEU A 82 2.72 2.76 -17.43
C LEU A 82 3.59 1.61 -16.90
N LYS A 83 4.90 1.61 -17.20
CA LYS A 83 5.81 0.57 -16.74
C LYS A 83 6.17 0.71 -15.26
N HIS A 84 6.33 1.93 -14.78
CA HIS A 84 6.73 2.26 -13.41
C HIS A 84 5.65 3.12 -12.69
N PRO A 85 5.55 3.11 -11.36
CA PRO A 85 6.32 2.24 -10.46
C PRO A 85 5.91 0.76 -10.61
N LYS A 86 6.91 -0.15 -10.55
CA LYS A 86 6.69 -1.60 -10.50
C LYS A 86 6.10 -2.02 -9.14
N SER A 87 5.85 -3.31 -8.98
CA SER A 87 5.15 -3.87 -7.83
C SER A 87 5.82 -3.54 -6.49
N TYR A 88 7.15 -3.74 -6.36
CA TYR A 88 7.87 -3.48 -5.11
C TYR A 88 7.95 -1.98 -4.77
N PRO A 89 8.39 -1.08 -5.68
CA PRO A 89 8.35 0.35 -5.43
C PRO A 89 6.97 0.88 -5.03
N LEU A 90 5.91 0.43 -5.69
CA LEU A 90 4.55 0.84 -5.34
C LEU A 90 4.15 0.36 -3.95
N GLU A 91 4.44 -0.91 -3.59
CA GLU A 91 4.18 -1.45 -2.26
C GLU A 91 4.93 -0.67 -1.18
N HIS A 92 6.20 -0.35 -1.43
CA HIS A 92 7.02 0.43 -0.52
C HIS A 92 6.40 1.82 -0.28
N PHE A 93 6.01 2.52 -1.36
CA PHE A 93 5.39 3.84 -1.29
C PHE A 93 4.02 3.82 -0.61
N VAL A 94 3.17 2.82 -0.91
CA VAL A 94 1.92 2.60 -0.18
C VAL A 94 2.20 2.41 1.31
N GLY A 95 3.28 1.73 1.67
CA GLY A 95 3.68 1.55 3.05
C GLY A 95 4.00 2.85 3.77
N GLU A 96 4.70 3.77 3.12
CA GLU A 96 5.03 5.08 3.69
C GLU A 96 3.79 5.97 3.88
N CYS A 97 2.82 5.84 2.97
CA CYS A 97 1.66 6.74 2.94
C CYS A 97 0.42 6.16 3.64
N CYS A 98 0.34 4.84 3.85
CA CYS A 98 -0.81 4.23 4.50
C CYS A 98 -0.86 4.61 5.98
N PRO A 99 -1.96 5.21 6.47
CA PRO A 99 -2.10 5.57 7.87
C PRO A 99 -2.01 4.35 8.79
N ASP A 100 -1.48 4.55 9.98
CA ASP A 100 -1.50 3.53 11.03
C ASP A 100 -2.88 3.42 11.66
N GLY A 101 -3.20 2.22 12.15
CA GLY A 101 -4.42 1.99 12.91
C GLY A 101 -5.71 1.93 12.08
N ILE A 102 -5.63 1.92 10.75
CA ILE A 102 -6.81 1.79 9.88
C ILE A 102 -7.70 0.63 10.30
N THR A 103 -9.01 0.82 10.18
CA THR A 103 -10.03 -0.18 10.57
C THR A 103 -10.68 -0.87 9.39
N SER A 104 -10.46 -0.36 8.18
CA SER A 104 -10.97 -0.95 6.94
C SER A 104 -10.00 -0.75 5.78
N VAL A 105 -10.16 -1.56 4.73
CA VAL A 105 -9.39 -1.42 3.49
C VAL A 105 -9.74 -0.12 2.78
N ALA A 106 -11.02 0.27 2.78
CA ALA A 106 -11.48 1.53 2.17
C ALA A 106 -10.81 2.75 2.83
N GLU A 107 -10.79 2.81 4.17
CA GLU A 107 -10.08 3.84 4.92
C GLU A 107 -8.59 3.90 4.55
N GLY A 108 -7.95 2.73 4.42
CA GLY A 108 -6.54 2.64 4.03
C GLY A 108 -6.27 3.11 2.61
N ILE A 109 -7.14 2.79 1.64
CA ILE A 109 -7.04 3.28 0.26
C ILE A 109 -7.12 4.80 0.23
N VAL A 110 -8.18 5.35 0.85
CA VAL A 110 -8.41 6.80 0.89
C VAL A 110 -7.22 7.51 1.53
N GLY A 111 -6.84 7.14 2.75
CA GLY A 111 -5.76 7.81 3.47
C GLY A 111 -4.41 7.69 2.75
N THR A 112 -4.13 6.56 2.08
CA THR A 112 -2.90 6.39 1.29
C THR A 112 -2.88 7.33 0.09
N LEU A 113 -3.95 7.37 -0.71
CA LEU A 113 -3.99 8.20 -1.92
C LEU A 113 -3.98 9.70 -1.57
N GLU A 114 -4.66 10.11 -0.51
CA GLU A 114 -4.64 11.49 -0.02
C GLU A 114 -3.25 11.89 0.49
N CYS A 115 -2.59 11.02 1.25
CA CYS A 115 -1.22 11.25 1.70
C CYS A 115 -0.27 11.46 0.52
N ILE A 116 -0.37 10.62 -0.54
CA ILE A 116 0.45 10.81 -1.75
C ILE A 116 0.13 12.15 -2.41
N ALA A 117 -1.15 12.46 -2.59
CA ALA A 117 -1.58 13.69 -3.27
C ALA A 117 -1.15 14.97 -2.53
N GLU A 118 -1.17 14.96 -1.20
CA GLU A 118 -0.85 16.12 -0.38
C GLU A 118 0.66 16.28 -0.14
N CYS A 119 1.36 15.15 0.13
CA CYS A 119 2.72 15.21 0.62
C CYS A 119 3.78 15.03 -0.47
N TYR A 120 3.41 14.44 -1.61
CA TYR A 120 4.36 14.03 -2.65
C TYR A 120 4.00 14.56 -4.05
N PRO A 121 3.85 15.91 -4.21
CA PRO A 121 3.55 16.49 -5.53
C PRO A 121 4.68 16.36 -6.55
N LYS A 122 5.87 15.95 -6.11
CA LYS A 122 7.04 15.63 -6.92
C LYS A 122 7.61 14.30 -6.50
N LYS A 123 8.29 13.61 -7.43
CA LYS A 123 8.95 12.34 -7.16
C LYS A 123 9.88 12.47 -5.94
N PRO A 124 9.63 11.72 -4.85
CA PRO A 124 10.54 11.72 -3.71
C PRO A 124 11.74 10.81 -3.96
N PHE A 125 12.83 11.06 -3.25
CA PHE A 125 13.79 10.01 -2.92
C PHE A 125 13.11 9.07 -1.91
N LEU A 126 13.03 7.79 -2.22
CA LEU A 126 12.35 6.80 -1.39
C LEU A 126 13.38 5.76 -0.90
N PRO A 127 13.96 5.94 0.31
CA PRO A 127 15.02 5.06 0.80
C PRO A 127 14.51 3.65 1.00
N ASP A 128 15.26 2.65 0.51
CA ASP A 128 14.94 1.23 0.74
C ASP A 128 15.06 0.90 2.23
N ARG A 129 14.13 0.09 2.76
CA ARG A 129 14.07 -0.24 4.19
C ARG A 129 15.26 -1.06 4.67
N GLY A 130 15.83 -1.85 3.79
CA GLY A 130 16.96 -2.72 4.10
C GLY A 130 18.32 -2.13 3.74
N VAL A 131 18.33 -1.17 2.80
CA VAL A 131 19.54 -0.51 2.28
C VAL A 131 19.22 0.96 2.02
N PRO A 132 19.17 1.81 3.06
CA PRO A 132 18.63 3.16 2.97
C PRO A 132 19.32 4.11 1.99
N GLU A 133 20.52 3.77 1.55
CA GLU A 133 21.24 4.48 0.50
C GLU A 133 20.67 4.28 -0.90
N HIS A 134 19.83 3.25 -1.12
CA HIS A 134 19.18 2.98 -2.40
C HIS A 134 17.84 3.71 -2.49
N ASP A 135 17.61 4.36 -3.65
CA ASP A 135 16.32 4.94 -3.98
C ASP A 135 15.42 3.88 -4.63
N VAL A 136 14.34 3.51 -3.95
CA VAL A 136 13.36 2.56 -4.50
C VAL A 136 12.70 3.09 -5.79
N PHE A 137 12.70 4.41 -6.00
CA PHE A 137 12.19 5.07 -7.20
C PHE A 137 13.25 5.40 -8.25
N GLU A 138 14.48 4.91 -8.11
CA GLU A 138 15.58 5.18 -9.06
C GLU A 138 15.17 4.97 -10.53
N MET A 139 14.48 3.87 -10.84
CA MET A 139 14.04 3.50 -12.19
C MET A 139 12.76 4.21 -12.65
N LEU A 140 12.16 5.07 -11.83
CA LEU A 140 10.95 5.81 -12.16
C LEU A 140 11.34 7.19 -12.69
N SER A 141 11.01 7.49 -13.95
CA SER A 141 11.26 8.82 -14.51
C SER A 141 10.34 9.88 -13.88
N ASP A 142 10.70 11.14 -13.98
CA ASP A 142 9.86 12.25 -13.48
C ASP A 142 8.55 12.33 -14.28
N GLU A 143 8.57 12.06 -15.59
CA GLU A 143 7.38 12.05 -16.44
C GLU A 143 6.41 10.92 -16.08
N ASP A 144 6.95 9.72 -15.79
CA ASP A 144 6.16 8.57 -15.33
C ASP A 144 5.56 8.87 -13.94
N TYR A 145 6.34 9.51 -13.07
CA TYR A 145 5.85 9.93 -11.75
C TYR A 145 4.74 10.97 -11.87
N ASP A 146 4.89 11.99 -12.71
CA ASP A 146 3.84 13.01 -12.94
C ASP A 146 2.54 12.38 -13.46
N THR A 147 2.67 11.39 -14.34
CA THR A 147 1.52 10.63 -14.85
C THR A 147 0.84 9.83 -13.74
N PHE A 148 1.63 9.12 -12.94
CA PHE A 148 1.14 8.40 -11.76
C PHE A 148 0.49 9.35 -10.75
N TYR A 149 1.12 10.47 -10.43
CA TYR A 149 0.62 11.45 -9.47
C TYR A 149 -0.72 12.05 -9.89
N LYS A 150 -0.89 12.41 -11.17
CA LYS A 150 -2.18 12.92 -11.70
C LYS A 150 -3.29 11.89 -11.52
N ALA A 151 -3.01 10.62 -11.79
CA ALA A 151 -3.96 9.54 -11.57
C ALA A 151 -4.28 9.37 -10.07
N VAL A 152 -3.27 9.44 -9.19
CA VAL A 152 -3.47 9.40 -7.73
C VAL A 152 -4.38 10.52 -7.26
N CYS A 153 -4.19 11.76 -7.72
CA CYS A 153 -5.06 12.90 -7.36
C CYS A 153 -6.51 12.68 -7.79
N GLY A 154 -6.74 12.07 -8.96
CA GLY A 154 -8.08 11.68 -9.43
C GLY A 154 -8.67 10.57 -8.56
N GLY A 155 -7.88 9.52 -8.33
CA GLY A 155 -8.26 8.37 -7.53
C GLY A 155 -8.57 8.74 -6.08
N ALA A 156 -7.79 9.64 -5.46
CA ALA A 156 -8.02 10.12 -4.10
C ALA A 156 -9.40 10.78 -3.95
N ARG A 157 -9.75 11.68 -4.88
CA ARG A 157 -11.08 12.35 -4.87
C ARG A 157 -12.22 11.34 -5.02
N LEU A 158 -12.07 10.39 -5.95
CA LEU A 158 -13.09 9.37 -6.20
C LEU A 158 -13.25 8.41 -5.02
N ALA A 159 -12.14 7.94 -4.46
CA ALA A 159 -12.14 7.06 -3.29
C ALA A 159 -12.72 7.75 -2.05
N ARG A 160 -12.43 9.05 -1.86
CA ARG A 160 -13.01 9.85 -0.77
C ARG A 160 -14.51 9.99 -0.93
N ALA A 161 -14.99 10.34 -2.13
CA ALA A 161 -16.42 10.42 -2.41
C ALA A 161 -17.14 9.09 -2.15
N ALA A 162 -16.52 7.98 -2.59
CA ALA A 162 -17.06 6.64 -2.36
C ALA A 162 -17.13 6.26 -0.87
N TYR A 163 -16.11 6.66 -0.11
CA TYR A 163 -16.01 6.36 1.33
C TYR A 163 -16.99 7.18 2.17
N ASP A 164 -17.18 8.45 1.83
CA ASP A 164 -18.02 9.39 2.59
C ASP A 164 -19.50 9.34 2.20
N SER A 165 -19.86 8.69 1.07
CA SER A 165 -21.26 8.57 0.65
C SER A 165 -22.10 7.85 1.70
N ALA A 166 -23.17 8.51 2.15
CA ALA A 166 -24.16 7.93 3.05
C ALA A 166 -25.11 6.94 2.31
N ASP A 167 -25.23 7.06 0.99
CA ASP A 167 -25.99 6.15 0.16
C ASP A 167 -25.11 4.95 -0.25
N ILE A 168 -25.58 3.75 0.10
CA ILE A 168 -24.82 2.52 -0.15
C ILE A 168 -24.71 2.23 -1.65
N GLU A 169 -25.76 2.47 -2.42
CA GLU A 169 -25.76 2.23 -3.86
C GLU A 169 -24.80 3.19 -4.56
N GLU A 170 -24.84 4.47 -4.20
CA GLU A 170 -23.90 5.47 -4.68
C GLU A 170 -22.47 5.11 -4.30
N SER A 171 -22.20 4.75 -3.04
CA SER A 171 -20.88 4.32 -2.59
C SER A 171 -20.35 3.14 -3.41
N VAL A 172 -21.16 2.11 -3.62
CA VAL A 172 -20.79 0.93 -4.43
C VAL A 172 -20.49 1.34 -5.88
N ASN A 173 -21.31 2.21 -6.48
CA ASN A 173 -21.09 2.67 -7.85
C ASN A 173 -19.82 3.50 -7.99
N LEU A 174 -19.49 4.34 -7.00
CA LEU A 174 -18.23 5.07 -6.97
C LEU A 174 -17.02 4.15 -6.81
N TRP A 175 -17.09 3.11 -5.94
CA TRP A 175 -16.04 2.10 -5.84
C TRP A 175 -15.89 1.28 -7.13
N LYS A 176 -16.99 0.94 -7.81
CA LYS A 176 -16.93 0.32 -9.14
C LYS A 176 -16.23 1.22 -10.15
N SER A 177 -16.55 2.50 -10.15
CA SER A 177 -15.88 3.48 -11.01
C SER A 177 -14.38 3.60 -10.69
N PHE A 178 -14.01 3.58 -9.41
CA PHE A 178 -12.61 3.58 -8.96
C PHE A 178 -11.84 2.36 -9.50
N PHE A 179 -12.45 1.18 -9.50
CA PHE A 179 -11.88 -0.05 -10.04
C PHE A 179 -12.24 -0.32 -11.51
N LYS A 180 -12.68 0.72 -12.27
CA LYS A 180 -13.03 0.64 -13.69
C LYS A 180 -14.11 -0.39 -14.00
N ASP A 181 -15.10 -0.51 -13.11
CA ASP A 181 -16.26 -1.40 -13.28
C ASP A 181 -15.86 -2.82 -13.70
N CYS A 182 -14.82 -3.38 -13.06
CA CYS A 182 -14.38 -4.72 -13.37
C CYS A 182 -15.46 -5.73 -12.98
N ASP A 183 -15.70 -6.74 -13.83
CA ASP A 183 -16.71 -7.79 -13.62
C ASP A 183 -16.52 -8.57 -12.32
N GLU A 184 -15.31 -8.50 -11.75
CA GLU A 184 -14.95 -9.13 -10.49
C GLU A 184 -15.39 -8.34 -9.25
N PHE A 185 -15.89 -7.09 -9.44
CA PHE A 185 -16.36 -6.29 -8.31
C PHE A 185 -17.72 -6.82 -7.84
N PRO A 186 -17.92 -7.11 -6.54
CA PRO A 186 -19.17 -7.65 -6.03
C PRO A 186 -20.35 -6.75 -6.39
N SER A 187 -21.36 -7.30 -7.00
CA SER A 187 -22.63 -6.61 -7.19
C SER A 187 -23.28 -6.36 -5.83
N TYR A 188 -23.90 -5.21 -5.63
CA TYR A 188 -24.75 -4.99 -4.46
C TYR A 188 -26.03 -5.82 -4.62
N TYR A 189 -26.15 -6.90 -3.86
CA TYR A 189 -27.39 -7.63 -3.70
C TYR A 189 -28.14 -7.05 -2.51
N GLY A 190 -29.18 -6.23 -2.79
CA GLY A 190 -30.03 -5.64 -1.76
C GLY A 190 -30.58 -6.69 -0.79
N LYS A 191 -30.78 -6.28 0.43
CA LYS A 191 -31.48 -6.89 1.58
C LYS A 191 -31.14 -8.32 2.04
N ASN A 192 -30.56 -9.22 1.22
CA ASN A 192 -30.27 -10.62 1.60
C ASN A 192 -28.83 -11.05 1.49
N GLY A 193 -27.91 -10.20 1.11
CA GLY A 193 -26.48 -10.51 1.02
C GLY A 193 -25.71 -9.80 2.12
N GLY A 194 -25.18 -10.56 3.05
CA GLY A 194 -24.51 -10.23 4.29
C GLY A 194 -23.46 -9.10 4.35
N PHE A 195 -23.73 -7.94 3.77
CA PHE A 195 -23.02 -6.70 4.06
C PHE A 195 -23.85 -5.92 5.10
N THR A 196 -23.49 -6.00 6.35
CA THR A 196 -24.04 -5.11 7.38
C THR A 196 -23.31 -3.76 7.28
N PRO A 197 -23.98 -2.66 6.88
CA PRO A 197 -23.38 -1.34 6.94
C PRO A 197 -23.07 -1.04 8.42
N ARG A 198 -21.84 -0.58 8.72
CA ARG A 198 -21.57 0.05 10.01
C ARG A 198 -22.40 1.32 10.06
N VAL A 199 -23.42 1.32 10.89
CA VAL A 199 -24.08 2.55 11.33
C VAL A 199 -22.99 3.38 12.01
N GLN A 200 -22.51 4.43 11.37
CA GLN A 200 -21.72 5.45 12.02
C GLN A 200 -22.65 6.19 12.99
N GLU A 201 -22.57 5.88 14.26
CA GLU A 201 -23.02 6.83 15.27
C GLU A 201 -22.16 8.10 15.11
N SER A 202 -22.80 9.16 14.68
CA SER A 202 -22.22 10.50 14.55
C SER A 202 -21.89 11.06 15.94
N LYS A 203 -20.76 10.64 16.50
CA LYS A 203 -20.08 11.40 17.55
C LYS A 203 -18.99 12.20 16.84
N GLY A 204 -19.17 13.52 16.85
CA GLY A 204 -18.23 14.48 16.28
C GLY A 204 -16.81 14.24 16.77
N VAL A 205 -16.03 13.56 15.96
CA VAL A 205 -14.59 13.50 16.10
C VAL A 205 -14.06 14.45 15.04
N THR A 206 -13.61 15.60 15.50
CA THR A 206 -12.76 16.49 14.71
C THR A 206 -11.55 15.68 14.29
N VAL A 207 -11.49 15.29 13.02
CA VAL A 207 -10.31 14.64 12.45
C VAL A 207 -9.20 15.68 12.48
N GLY A 208 -8.31 15.57 13.47
CA GLY A 208 -7.09 16.35 13.51
C GLY A 208 -6.30 16.04 12.24
N ARG A 209 -5.90 17.10 11.50
CA ARG A 209 -4.97 17.01 10.38
C ARG A 209 -3.79 16.13 10.81
N VAL A 210 -3.63 14.99 10.16
CA VAL A 210 -2.42 14.17 10.29
C VAL A 210 -1.30 15.00 9.66
N GLY A 211 -0.52 15.67 10.51
CA GLY A 211 0.64 16.42 10.06
C GLY A 211 1.65 15.47 9.45
N CYS A 212 2.03 15.73 8.20
CA CYS A 212 3.18 15.08 7.58
C CYS A 212 4.42 15.31 8.45
N VAL A 213 4.87 14.28 9.16
CA VAL A 213 6.15 14.32 9.88
C VAL A 213 7.26 14.25 8.84
N ARG A 214 7.76 15.41 8.44
CA ARG A 214 8.99 15.49 7.65
C ARG A 214 10.14 15.01 8.54
N ILE A 215 10.61 13.79 8.33
CA ILE A 215 11.86 13.30 8.91
C ILE A 215 12.97 14.09 8.23
N LYS A 216 13.50 15.11 8.90
CA LYS A 216 14.78 15.72 8.54
C LYS A 216 15.85 14.75 8.99
N LEU A 217 16.43 14.02 8.06
CA LEU A 217 17.72 13.37 8.27
C LEU A 217 18.79 14.46 8.47
N ARG A 218 19.44 14.45 9.63
CA ARG A 218 20.69 15.14 9.87
C ARG A 218 21.83 14.23 9.49
#